data_748de81a6d90fe2c81bf3df3994a0598
#
_entry.id   748de81a6d90fe2c81bf3df3994a0598
#
_cell.length_a   1.000
_cell.length_b   1.000
_cell.length_c   1.000
_cell.angle_alpha   90.00
_cell.angle_beta   90.00
_cell.angle_gamma   90.00
#
_symmetry.space_group_name_H-M   'P 1'
#
loop_
_entity.id
_entity.type
_entity.pdbx_description
1 polymer ?
#
loop_
_entity_poly.entity_id
_entity_poly.type
_entity_poly.pdbx_seq_one_letter_code
_entity_poly.pdbx_strand_id
1 'polypeptide(L)'
;MTPGLPAASAISLPNPTTYRGAGCGQVTQEALLTVKRWLIMSDAAVEQRRALIRRKKRERMGASPLGAKGLSEEQQTMIRELMEAQMKTFDTTFSNFKDFRLPAVCSSGREVPGAAHTPVGEEAAKWSQIREDLCSLKVCLRLRGEDGSVQNYKPQADRSGAEIFSLLPHMADMSTYMFKGVINFAKVISHFRELPIEDQISLLKGATFEVCQLRFNTVFNAETGTWECGRLSYCLEDPAGGFQQLLLEPVLKFHYRLKRLQLHKEEYVLMQAISLFSPDRPGVVQRSVVDQLQERFAVALKVYIECNRPQPAHRFLFLKIMAMLTELRSINAQHTQKLLRIQDIHPFASPLMQELFSITDG
;
A
#
# COMPACT_ATOMS: atom_id res chain seq x y z
N MET A 1 -44.96 42.49 -25.52
CA MET A 1 -44.92 41.23 -26.25
C MET A 1 -43.65 40.51 -25.86
N THR A 2 -43.74 39.66 -24.84
CA THR A 2 -42.67 38.78 -24.36
C THR A 2 -43.00 37.35 -24.76
N PRO A 3 -42.10 36.57 -25.33
CA PRO A 3 -42.34 35.15 -25.53
C PRO A 3 -41.88 34.35 -24.31
N GLY A 4 -42.78 33.50 -23.87
CA GLY A 4 -42.60 32.65 -22.67
C GLY A 4 -41.63 31.46 -22.91
N LEU A 5 -41.04 31.07 -21.82
CA LEU A 5 -40.23 29.85 -21.70
C LEU A 5 -41.14 28.59 -21.68
N PRO A 6 -40.73 27.48 -22.30
CA PRO A 6 -41.51 26.26 -22.23
C PRO A 6 -41.29 25.54 -20.89
N ALA A 7 -42.40 25.00 -20.39
CA ALA A 7 -42.50 24.23 -19.20
C ALA A 7 -41.69 22.91 -19.28
N ALA A 8 -40.97 22.58 -18.21
CA ALA A 8 -40.29 21.30 -18.07
C ALA A 8 -41.33 20.18 -17.95
N SER A 9 -41.29 19.22 -18.84
CA SER A 9 -42.08 17.98 -18.80
C SER A 9 -41.74 17.18 -17.57
N ALA A 10 -42.73 16.94 -16.72
CA ALA A 10 -42.67 16.00 -15.63
C ALA A 10 -42.54 14.58 -16.18
N ILE A 11 -41.42 13.92 -15.89
CA ILE A 11 -41.28 12.48 -16.13
C ILE A 11 -42.10 11.77 -15.04
N SER A 12 -43.21 11.19 -15.45
CA SER A 12 -44.08 10.36 -14.64
C SER A 12 -43.40 9.02 -14.37
N LEU A 13 -43.13 8.71 -13.10
CA LEU A 13 -42.64 7.39 -12.69
C LEU A 13 -43.83 6.40 -12.69
N PRO A 14 -43.65 5.15 -13.15
CA PRO A 14 -44.71 4.16 -13.18
C PRO A 14 -45.04 3.67 -11.76
N ASN A 15 -46.32 3.40 -11.57
CA ASN A 15 -46.98 2.92 -10.35
C ASN A 15 -46.43 1.56 -9.91
N PRO A 16 -46.20 1.28 -8.62
CA PRO A 16 -45.48 0.09 -8.14
C PRO A 16 -46.37 -1.14 -7.91
N THR A 17 -47.29 -1.47 -8.78
CA THR A 17 -48.23 -2.58 -8.58
C THR A 17 -48.17 -3.73 -9.61
N THR A 18 -47.00 -4.07 -10.16
CA THR A 18 -46.90 -5.32 -10.94
C THR A 18 -45.48 -5.90 -10.90
N TYR A 19 -45.02 -6.34 -9.75
CA TYR A 19 -43.99 -7.40 -9.66
C TYR A 19 -44.25 -8.27 -8.42
N ARG A 20 -45.02 -9.32 -8.62
CA ARG A 20 -44.99 -10.50 -7.76
C ARG A 20 -44.00 -11.48 -8.36
N GLY A 21 -42.94 -11.80 -7.60
CA GLY A 21 -42.14 -12.98 -7.88
C GLY A 21 -40.67 -12.83 -7.55
N ALA A 22 -40.26 -13.58 -6.53
CA ALA A 22 -38.91 -13.96 -6.12
C ALA A 22 -38.14 -12.95 -5.25
N GLY A 23 -38.12 -13.27 -3.97
CA GLY A 23 -37.11 -13.08 -2.92
C GLY A 23 -36.04 -11.98 -3.10
N CYS A 24 -36.40 -10.74 -2.90
CA CYS A 24 -35.41 -9.70 -2.61
C CYS A 24 -35.90 -8.96 -1.37
N GLY A 25 -35.05 -8.87 -0.35
CA GLY A 25 -35.37 -8.29 0.95
C GLY A 25 -35.98 -6.89 0.83
N GLN A 26 -37.03 -6.68 1.60
CA GLN A 26 -37.70 -5.38 1.73
C GLN A 26 -36.68 -4.31 2.10
N VAL A 27 -36.34 -3.47 1.13
CA VAL A 27 -35.71 -2.17 1.42
C VAL A 27 -36.75 -1.35 2.13
N THR A 28 -36.57 -1.13 3.42
CA THR A 28 -37.51 -0.37 4.25
C THR A 28 -37.61 1.07 3.73
N GLN A 29 -38.81 1.66 3.87
CA GLN A 29 -39.07 3.04 3.44
C GLN A 29 -38.12 4.05 4.11
N GLU A 30 -37.56 3.70 5.28
CA GLU A 30 -36.49 4.45 5.95
C GLU A 30 -35.16 4.44 5.19
N ALA A 31 -34.78 3.31 4.59
CA ALA A 31 -33.56 3.23 3.78
C ALA A 31 -33.66 4.08 2.51
N LEU A 32 -34.84 4.12 1.89
CA LEU A 32 -35.12 4.98 0.74
C LEU A 32 -35.13 6.47 1.10
N LEU A 33 -35.64 6.82 2.29
CA LEU A 33 -35.60 8.19 2.81
C LEU A 33 -34.17 8.60 3.18
N THR A 34 -33.38 7.68 3.70
CA THR A 34 -31.94 7.92 4.00
C THR A 34 -31.14 8.16 2.72
N VAL A 35 -31.32 7.36 1.68
CA VAL A 35 -30.67 7.54 0.38
C VAL A 35 -31.10 8.86 -0.29
N LYS A 36 -32.40 9.21 -0.23
CA LYS A 36 -32.88 10.51 -0.71
C LYS A 36 -32.28 11.69 0.07
N ARG A 37 -32.09 11.54 1.38
CA ARG A 37 -31.48 12.57 2.23
C ARG A 37 -29.99 12.78 1.92
N TRP A 38 -29.32 11.76 1.38
CA TRP A 38 -27.93 11.84 0.92
C TRP A 38 -27.80 12.36 -0.51
N LEU A 39 -28.81 12.12 -1.36
CA LEU A 39 -28.79 12.50 -2.77
C LEU A 39 -29.35 13.92 -3.03
N ILE A 40 -30.19 14.45 -2.13
CA ILE A 40 -30.77 15.79 -2.28
C ILE A 40 -30.23 16.67 -1.15
N MET A 41 -29.14 17.36 -1.46
CA MET A 41 -28.69 18.45 -0.58
C MET A 41 -29.78 19.52 -0.48
N SER A 42 -30.17 19.91 0.74
CA SER A 42 -31.07 21.04 0.91
C SER A 42 -30.46 22.31 0.27
N ASP A 43 -31.31 23.22 -0.19
CA ASP A 43 -30.85 24.47 -0.80
C ASP A 43 -29.91 25.25 0.13
N ALA A 44 -30.14 25.18 1.45
CA ALA A 44 -29.28 25.76 2.46
C ALA A 44 -27.87 25.10 2.46
N ALA A 45 -27.79 23.79 2.31
CA ALA A 45 -26.51 23.08 2.27
C ALA A 45 -25.75 23.32 0.94
N VAL A 46 -26.49 23.48 -0.16
CA VAL A 46 -25.93 23.88 -1.46
C VAL A 46 -25.35 25.29 -1.38
N GLU A 47 -26.09 26.23 -0.76
CA GLU A 47 -25.62 27.62 -0.64
C GLU A 47 -24.43 27.74 0.34
N GLN A 48 -24.45 26.98 1.44
CA GLN A 48 -23.28 26.87 2.33
C GLN A 48 -22.03 26.34 1.60
N ARG A 49 -22.21 25.32 0.78
CA ARG A 49 -21.11 24.76 -0.03
C ARG A 49 -20.63 25.75 -1.10
N ARG A 50 -21.55 26.48 -1.72
CA ARG A 50 -21.22 27.59 -2.67
C ARG A 50 -20.49 28.72 -1.96
N ALA A 51 -20.91 29.10 -0.76
CA ALA A 51 -20.26 30.12 0.04
C ALA A 51 -18.84 29.70 0.47
N LEU A 52 -18.66 28.43 0.85
CA LEU A 52 -17.34 27.85 1.17
C LEU A 52 -16.44 27.83 -0.06
N ILE A 53 -16.96 27.47 -1.22
CA ILE A 53 -16.22 27.49 -2.49
C ILE A 53 -15.86 28.93 -2.89
N ARG A 54 -16.78 29.89 -2.72
CA ARG A 54 -16.50 31.32 -2.98
C ARG A 54 -15.47 31.87 -1.99
N ARG A 55 -15.51 31.45 -0.71
CA ARG A 55 -14.52 31.83 0.29
C ARG A 55 -13.14 31.26 -0.02
N LYS A 56 -13.06 29.96 -0.32
CA LYS A 56 -11.82 29.31 -0.77
C LYS A 56 -11.30 29.89 -2.08
N LYS A 57 -12.18 30.29 -3.00
CA LYS A 57 -11.79 30.95 -4.24
C LYS A 57 -11.27 32.37 -3.99
N ARG A 58 -11.87 33.09 -3.02
CA ARG A 58 -11.41 34.43 -2.61
C ARG A 58 -10.08 34.37 -1.86
N GLU A 59 -9.92 33.38 -0.98
CA GLU A 59 -8.67 33.10 -0.27
C GLU A 59 -7.54 32.72 -1.26
N ARG A 60 -7.88 31.94 -2.33
CA ARG A 60 -6.96 31.65 -3.43
C ARG A 60 -6.66 32.87 -4.33
N MET A 61 -7.59 33.77 -4.49
CA MET A 61 -7.40 34.98 -5.30
C MET A 61 -6.78 36.15 -4.49
N GLY A 62 -6.88 36.11 -3.17
CA GLY A 62 -6.23 37.05 -2.25
C GLY A 62 -4.82 36.65 -1.88
N ALA A 63 -4.43 35.39 -2.06
CA ALA A 63 -3.04 34.97 -2.11
C ALA A 63 -2.46 35.47 -3.45
N SER A 64 -1.60 36.48 -3.39
CA SER A 64 -0.97 37.12 -4.53
C SER A 64 -0.49 36.06 -5.54
N PRO A 65 -0.95 36.11 -6.83
CA PRO A 65 -0.51 35.14 -7.83
C PRO A 65 0.97 35.27 -8.21
N LEU A 66 1.68 36.24 -7.66
CA LEU A 66 3.09 36.51 -7.89
C LEU A 66 3.99 36.02 -6.73
N GLY A 67 3.44 35.47 -5.63
CA GLY A 67 4.19 35.24 -4.40
C GLY A 67 4.68 33.82 -4.13
N ALA A 68 4.15 32.80 -4.75
CA ALA A 68 4.43 31.43 -4.32
C ALA A 68 4.72 30.48 -5.47
N LYS A 69 5.75 30.79 -6.26
CA LYS A 69 6.32 29.80 -7.20
C LYS A 69 7.29 28.84 -6.54
N GLY A 70 7.31 28.73 -5.22
CA GLY A 70 8.23 27.90 -4.47
C GLY A 70 7.60 27.24 -3.25
N LEU A 71 8.32 26.26 -2.71
CA LEU A 71 8.01 25.65 -1.42
C LEU A 71 8.14 26.71 -0.32
N SER A 72 7.19 26.74 0.63
CA SER A 72 7.32 27.56 1.84
C SER A 72 8.48 27.06 2.71
N GLU A 73 8.98 27.89 3.63
CA GLU A 73 10.02 27.45 4.58
C GLU A 73 9.55 26.26 5.42
N GLU A 74 8.29 26.24 5.80
CA GLU A 74 7.68 25.12 6.52
C GLU A 74 7.72 23.84 5.68
N GLN A 75 7.30 23.90 4.42
CA GLN A 75 7.33 22.76 3.50
C GLN A 75 8.77 22.26 3.25
N GLN A 76 9.71 23.16 3.08
CA GLN A 76 11.13 22.80 2.94
C GLN A 76 11.66 22.10 4.20
N THR A 77 11.27 22.57 5.38
CA THR A 77 11.65 21.96 6.66
C THR A 77 11.03 20.57 6.81
N MET A 78 9.76 20.41 6.45
CA MET A 78 9.09 19.11 6.46
C MET A 78 9.79 18.11 5.54
N ILE A 79 10.11 18.49 4.32
CA ILE A 79 10.80 17.63 3.36
C ILE A 79 12.21 17.28 3.87
N ARG A 80 12.93 18.25 4.42
CA ARG A 80 14.28 18.03 4.99
C ARG A 80 14.25 17.03 6.14
N GLU A 81 13.28 17.15 7.05
CA GLU A 81 13.09 16.20 8.15
C GLU A 81 12.81 14.78 7.64
N LEU A 82 11.94 14.64 6.62
CA LEU A 82 11.68 13.35 6.00
C LEU A 82 12.91 12.75 5.31
N MET A 83 13.67 13.57 4.60
CA MET A 83 14.90 13.14 3.92
C MET A 83 15.96 12.70 4.92
N GLU A 84 16.10 13.42 6.02
CA GLU A 84 17.01 13.07 7.12
C GLU A 84 16.57 11.76 7.80
N ALA A 85 15.27 11.62 8.08
CA ALA A 85 14.70 10.40 8.63
C ALA A 85 14.96 9.19 7.72
N GLN A 86 14.77 9.36 6.41
CA GLN A 86 15.05 8.33 5.43
C GLN A 86 16.52 7.93 5.42
N MET A 87 17.42 8.91 5.39
CA MET A 87 18.87 8.66 5.39
C MET A 87 19.32 7.89 6.63
N LYS A 88 18.78 8.23 7.80
CA LYS A 88 19.16 7.59 9.08
C LYS A 88 18.61 6.18 9.25
N THR A 89 17.50 5.85 8.60
CA THR A 89 16.71 4.65 8.92
C THR A 89 16.51 3.69 7.76
N PHE A 90 16.93 4.06 6.57
CA PHE A 90 16.91 3.18 5.41
C PHE A 90 18.33 2.85 4.95
N ASP A 91 18.78 1.66 5.30
CA ASP A 91 20.06 1.09 4.90
C ASP A 91 19.94 0.56 3.46
N THR A 92 20.20 1.42 2.48
CA THR A 92 20.03 1.12 1.05
C THR A 92 20.96 0.02 0.55
N THR A 93 22.05 -0.23 1.22
CA THR A 93 23.03 -1.28 0.91
C THR A 93 22.78 -2.58 1.66
N PHE A 94 21.80 -2.59 2.58
CA PHE A 94 21.46 -3.75 3.42
C PHE A 94 22.67 -4.33 4.18
N SER A 95 23.69 -3.52 4.42
CA SER A 95 24.94 -3.94 5.06
C SER A 95 24.74 -4.36 6.52
N ASN A 96 23.69 -3.89 7.19
CA ASN A 96 23.33 -4.26 8.56
C ASN A 96 22.32 -5.42 8.64
N PHE A 97 21.84 -5.92 7.52
CA PHE A 97 21.03 -7.12 7.48
C PHE A 97 21.94 -8.34 7.49
N LYS A 98 22.05 -8.98 8.65
CA LYS A 98 22.95 -10.11 8.93
C LYS A 98 22.23 -11.17 9.74
N ASP A 99 22.84 -12.34 9.85
CA ASP A 99 22.36 -13.46 10.68
C ASP A 99 20.94 -13.93 10.30
N PHE A 100 20.55 -13.71 9.06
CA PHE A 100 19.28 -14.16 8.53
C PHE A 100 19.30 -15.63 8.16
N ARG A 101 18.14 -16.25 8.24
CA ARG A 101 17.97 -17.65 7.82
C ARG A 101 17.91 -17.75 6.30
N LEU A 102 18.38 -18.86 5.79
CA LEU A 102 18.34 -19.22 4.37
C LEU A 102 17.47 -20.46 4.18
N PRO A 103 16.88 -20.66 2.99
CA PRO A 103 16.16 -21.89 2.70
C PRO A 103 17.06 -23.11 2.89
N ALA A 104 16.52 -24.18 3.48
CA ALA A 104 17.23 -25.43 3.60
C ALA A 104 17.56 -26.00 2.21
N VAL A 105 18.79 -26.49 2.02
CA VAL A 105 19.16 -27.23 0.81
C VAL A 105 18.38 -28.54 0.82
N CYS A 106 17.45 -28.72 -0.13
CA CYS A 106 16.68 -29.93 -0.23
C CYS A 106 17.58 -31.10 -0.66
N SER A 107 17.74 -32.08 0.24
CA SER A 107 18.27 -33.38 -0.17
C SER A 107 17.16 -34.10 -0.95
N SER A 108 17.30 -34.14 -2.29
CA SER A 108 16.40 -34.86 -3.17
C SER A 108 16.31 -36.33 -2.76
N GLY A 109 15.12 -36.81 -2.38
CA GLY A 109 14.80 -38.24 -2.33
C GLY A 109 14.39 -38.80 -0.95
N ARG A 110 14.17 -38.01 0.11
CA ARG A 110 13.55 -38.51 1.32
C ARG A 110 12.07 -38.15 1.35
N GLU A 111 11.23 -39.15 1.09
CA GLU A 111 9.81 -39.06 1.45
C GLU A 111 9.69 -38.87 2.95
N VAL A 112 9.00 -37.81 3.38
CA VAL A 112 8.67 -37.61 4.79
C VAL A 112 7.61 -38.63 5.14
N PRO A 113 7.83 -39.53 6.14
CA PRO A 113 6.77 -40.43 6.63
C PRO A 113 5.59 -39.59 7.11
N GLY A 114 4.41 -39.76 6.52
CA GLY A 114 3.20 -39.02 6.83
C GLY A 114 2.68 -38.09 5.74
N ALA A 115 3.38 -37.93 4.62
CA ALA A 115 2.94 -37.18 3.44
C ALA A 115 1.83 -37.88 2.61
N ALA A 116 1.27 -38.99 3.10
CA ALA A 116 0.37 -39.85 2.33
C ALA A 116 -1.12 -39.46 2.38
N HIS A 117 -1.47 -38.31 2.97
CA HIS A 117 -2.86 -37.87 3.02
C HIS A 117 -3.14 -36.84 1.93
N THR A 118 -3.91 -37.26 0.90
CA THR A 118 -4.49 -36.32 -0.06
C THR A 118 -5.68 -35.63 0.61
N PRO A 119 -5.65 -34.30 0.83
CA PRO A 119 -6.78 -33.59 1.38
C PRO A 119 -7.98 -33.66 0.43
N VAL A 120 -9.19 -33.73 0.99
CA VAL A 120 -10.46 -33.78 0.25
C VAL A 120 -11.40 -32.69 0.75
N GLY A 121 -12.28 -32.17 -0.11
CA GLY A 121 -13.31 -31.21 0.23
C GLY A 121 -12.78 -29.82 0.63
N GLU A 122 -13.25 -29.29 1.76
CA GLU A 122 -12.87 -27.93 2.24
C GLU A 122 -11.39 -27.81 2.55
N GLU A 123 -10.76 -28.87 3.05
CA GLU A 123 -9.32 -28.90 3.32
C GLU A 123 -8.51 -28.80 2.02
N ALA A 124 -8.93 -29.47 0.94
CA ALA A 124 -8.28 -29.35 -0.36
C ALA A 124 -8.40 -27.94 -0.93
N ALA A 125 -9.53 -27.27 -0.75
CA ALA A 125 -9.74 -25.88 -1.16
C ALA A 125 -8.84 -24.92 -0.37
N LYS A 126 -8.68 -25.14 0.93
CA LYS A 126 -7.82 -24.34 1.80
C LYS A 126 -6.35 -24.46 1.38
N TRP A 127 -5.85 -25.66 1.11
CA TRP A 127 -4.47 -25.90 0.64
C TRP A 127 -4.25 -25.32 -0.77
N SER A 128 -5.23 -25.40 -1.64
CA SER A 128 -5.17 -24.78 -2.97
C SER A 128 -5.00 -23.26 -2.86
N GLN A 129 -5.74 -22.62 -1.97
CA GLN A 129 -5.61 -21.18 -1.69
C GLN A 129 -4.24 -20.85 -1.12
N ILE A 130 -3.69 -21.65 -0.22
CA ILE A 130 -2.35 -21.45 0.35
C ILE A 130 -1.27 -21.56 -0.73
N ARG A 131 -1.35 -22.56 -1.61
CA ARG A 131 -0.42 -22.69 -2.74
C ARG A 131 -0.48 -21.49 -3.66
N GLU A 132 -1.67 -20.99 -3.94
CA GLU A 132 -1.86 -19.78 -4.74
C GLU A 132 -1.24 -18.56 -4.04
N ASP A 133 -1.49 -18.38 -2.74
CA ASP A 133 -0.94 -17.28 -1.94
C ASP A 133 0.60 -17.28 -1.94
N LEU A 134 1.22 -18.46 -1.83
CA LEU A 134 2.68 -18.63 -1.85
C LEU A 134 3.29 -18.55 -3.25
N CYS A 135 2.52 -18.95 -4.26
CA CYS A 135 2.98 -19.00 -5.64
C CYS A 135 3.00 -17.63 -6.33
N SER A 136 2.30 -16.65 -5.79
CA SER A 136 2.17 -15.32 -6.39
C SER A 136 3.51 -14.56 -6.50
N LEU A 137 4.50 -14.90 -5.67
CA LEU A 137 5.84 -14.34 -5.66
C LEU A 137 6.90 -15.43 -5.69
N LYS A 138 7.16 -15.99 -6.87
CA LYS A 138 8.32 -16.87 -7.07
C LYS A 138 9.56 -16.01 -7.34
N VAL A 139 10.42 -15.91 -6.35
CA VAL A 139 11.69 -15.20 -6.44
C VAL A 139 12.86 -16.15 -6.28
N CYS A 140 13.91 -15.94 -7.07
CA CYS A 140 15.21 -16.56 -6.85
C CYS A 140 16.05 -15.64 -5.96
N LEU A 141 16.52 -16.16 -4.85
CA LEU A 141 17.41 -15.44 -3.94
C LEU A 141 18.87 -15.67 -4.39
N ARG A 142 19.59 -14.57 -4.59
CA ARG A 142 21.02 -14.59 -4.92
C ARG A 142 21.81 -13.89 -3.84
N LEU A 143 22.85 -14.58 -3.32
CA LEU A 143 23.82 -14.02 -2.40
C LEU A 143 25.17 -13.88 -3.06
N ARG A 144 25.79 -12.69 -2.96
CA ARG A 144 27.17 -12.44 -3.37
C ARG A 144 28.06 -12.40 -2.14
N GLY A 145 29.06 -13.27 -2.11
CA GLY A 145 30.08 -13.27 -1.05
C GLY A 145 31.12 -12.17 -1.26
N GLU A 146 31.87 -11.85 -0.20
CA GLU A 146 32.98 -10.88 -0.26
C GLU A 146 34.10 -11.34 -1.22
N ASP A 147 34.28 -12.63 -1.37
CA ASP A 147 35.23 -13.28 -2.26
C ASP A 147 34.77 -13.38 -3.73
N GLY A 148 33.61 -12.80 -4.06
CA GLY A 148 33.01 -12.88 -5.39
C GLY A 148 32.22 -14.18 -5.65
N SER A 149 32.14 -15.09 -4.68
CA SER A 149 31.28 -16.27 -4.77
C SER A 149 29.81 -15.89 -4.86
N VAL A 150 29.00 -16.68 -5.59
CA VAL A 150 27.56 -16.47 -5.75
C VAL A 150 26.84 -17.74 -5.36
N GLN A 151 25.87 -17.62 -4.46
CA GLN A 151 24.94 -18.68 -4.09
C GLN A 151 23.54 -18.32 -4.58
N ASN A 152 22.86 -19.27 -5.21
CA ASN A 152 21.50 -19.11 -5.69
C ASN A 152 20.57 -20.08 -4.97
N TYR A 153 19.41 -19.57 -4.54
CA TYR A 153 18.32 -20.35 -3.97
C TYR A 153 17.10 -20.17 -4.85
N LYS A 154 16.79 -21.22 -5.64
CA LYS A 154 15.63 -21.23 -6.54
C LYS A 154 14.39 -21.73 -5.79
N PRO A 155 13.18 -21.29 -6.17
CA PRO A 155 11.95 -21.87 -5.67
C PRO A 155 11.94 -23.37 -5.90
N GLN A 156 11.59 -24.13 -4.85
CA GLN A 156 11.53 -25.59 -4.95
C GLN A 156 10.17 -26.04 -5.45
N ALA A 157 10.16 -27.12 -6.23
CA ALA A 157 8.92 -27.76 -6.65
C ALA A 157 8.20 -28.38 -5.44
N ASP A 158 6.87 -28.27 -5.43
CA ASP A 158 6.01 -28.85 -4.40
C ASP A 158 5.99 -30.39 -4.54
N ARG A 159 6.67 -31.09 -3.62
CA ARG A 159 6.70 -32.57 -3.58
C ARG A 159 5.88 -33.13 -2.42
N SER A 160 6.14 -32.63 -1.20
CA SER A 160 5.52 -33.11 0.04
C SER A 160 4.65 -32.05 0.71
N GLY A 161 4.55 -30.83 0.15
CA GLY A 161 3.87 -29.70 0.75
C GLY A 161 4.74 -28.89 1.72
N ALA A 162 5.89 -29.37 2.14
CA ALA A 162 6.79 -28.64 3.04
C ALA A 162 7.72 -27.66 2.32
N GLU A 163 8.04 -27.91 1.07
CA GLU A 163 8.97 -27.11 0.27
C GLU A 163 8.42 -25.73 -0.05
N ILE A 164 7.11 -25.58 -0.15
CA ILE A 164 6.45 -24.31 -0.44
C ILE A 164 6.64 -23.26 0.66
N PHE A 165 7.02 -23.68 1.88
CA PHE A 165 7.27 -22.81 3.03
C PHE A 165 8.76 -22.52 3.26
N SER A 166 9.64 -23.07 2.43
CA SER A 166 11.10 -23.03 2.66
C SER A 166 11.69 -21.64 2.72
N LEU A 167 11.13 -20.68 2.00
CA LEU A 167 11.60 -19.30 1.94
C LEU A 167 10.99 -18.40 3.04
N LEU A 168 9.95 -18.85 3.74
CA LEU A 168 9.25 -18.05 4.75
C LEU A 168 10.16 -17.58 5.89
N PRO A 169 11.05 -18.41 6.48
CA PRO A 169 11.95 -17.94 7.52
C PRO A 169 12.83 -16.78 7.08
N HIS A 170 13.42 -16.87 5.89
CA HIS A 170 14.21 -15.79 5.31
C HIS A 170 13.38 -14.52 5.06
N MET A 171 12.20 -14.68 4.50
CA MET A 171 11.30 -13.55 4.22
C MET A 171 10.79 -12.90 5.51
N ALA A 172 10.56 -13.68 6.57
CA ALA A 172 10.24 -13.16 7.88
C ALA A 172 11.39 -12.33 8.48
N ASP A 173 12.63 -12.76 8.29
CA ASP A 173 13.81 -12.04 8.75
C ASP A 173 14.01 -10.73 7.99
N MET A 174 13.88 -10.75 6.66
CA MET A 174 13.95 -9.55 5.81
C MET A 174 12.82 -8.58 6.16
N SER A 175 11.60 -9.06 6.28
CA SER A 175 10.44 -8.21 6.64
C SER A 175 10.64 -7.58 8.00
N THR A 176 11.10 -8.33 8.99
CA THR A 176 11.37 -7.81 10.34
C THR A 176 12.44 -6.72 10.30
N TYR A 177 13.51 -6.94 9.56
CA TYR A 177 14.55 -5.92 9.35
C TYR A 177 13.98 -4.64 8.76
N MET A 178 13.20 -4.76 7.69
CA MET A 178 12.57 -3.61 7.02
C MET A 178 11.58 -2.89 7.92
N PHE A 179 10.77 -3.62 8.67
CA PHE A 179 9.77 -3.05 9.60
C PHE A 179 10.43 -2.24 10.72
N LYS A 180 11.55 -2.71 11.27
CA LYS A 180 12.34 -1.93 12.24
C LYS A 180 12.79 -0.60 11.65
N GLY A 181 13.23 -0.60 10.39
CA GLY A 181 13.60 0.62 9.69
C GLY A 181 12.44 1.61 9.53
N VAL A 182 11.24 1.13 9.25
CA VAL A 182 10.04 1.97 9.13
C VAL A 182 9.63 2.54 10.49
N ILE A 183 9.66 1.75 11.54
CA ILE A 183 9.37 2.21 12.91
C ILE A 183 10.35 3.33 13.30
N ASN A 184 11.63 3.14 13.04
CA ASN A 184 12.64 4.16 13.30
C ASN A 184 12.44 5.42 12.45
N PHE A 185 12.06 5.27 11.19
CA PHE A 185 11.70 6.40 10.32
C PHE A 185 10.57 7.24 10.92
N ALA A 186 9.49 6.62 11.35
CA ALA A 186 8.37 7.31 11.98
C ALA A 186 8.82 8.05 13.25
N LYS A 187 9.65 7.44 14.08
CA LYS A 187 10.17 8.02 15.33
C LYS A 187 11.05 9.26 15.14
N VAL A 188 11.65 9.44 13.98
CA VAL A 188 12.44 10.66 13.66
C VAL A 188 11.53 11.82 13.30
N ILE A 189 10.33 11.56 12.78
CA ILE A 189 9.39 12.61 12.36
C ILE A 189 8.74 13.27 13.59
N SER A 190 8.97 14.58 13.77
CA SER A 190 8.48 15.32 14.96
C SER A 190 6.97 15.22 15.13
N HIS A 191 6.21 15.43 14.07
CA HIS A 191 4.75 15.33 14.10
C HIS A 191 4.23 13.95 14.48
N PHE A 192 4.98 12.89 14.18
CA PHE A 192 4.62 11.54 14.60
C PHE A 192 4.83 11.34 16.10
N ARG A 193 5.96 11.81 16.64
CA ARG A 193 6.25 11.71 18.07
C ARG A 193 5.27 12.50 18.95
N GLU A 194 4.70 13.56 18.43
CA GLU A 194 3.70 14.40 19.13
C GLU A 194 2.33 13.73 19.27
N LEU A 195 2.05 12.69 18.49
CA LEU A 195 0.81 11.93 18.58
C LEU A 195 0.78 11.05 19.85
N PRO A 196 -0.43 10.78 20.40
CA PRO A 196 -0.58 9.76 21.44
C PRO A 196 0.01 8.41 21.00
N ILE A 197 0.57 7.65 21.95
CA ILE A 197 1.24 6.39 21.64
C ILE A 197 0.29 5.36 20.97
N GLU A 198 -0.97 5.35 21.35
CA GLU A 198 -1.99 4.48 20.76
C GLU A 198 -2.18 4.80 19.26
N ASP A 199 -2.17 6.08 18.90
CA ASP A 199 -2.27 6.51 17.51
C ASP A 199 -0.99 6.21 16.73
N GLN A 200 0.19 6.37 17.35
CA GLN A 200 1.45 5.95 16.74
C GLN A 200 1.43 4.48 16.38
N ILE A 201 0.99 3.62 17.31
CA ILE A 201 0.88 2.16 17.09
C ILE A 201 -0.12 1.86 15.98
N SER A 202 -1.29 2.48 15.99
CA SER A 202 -2.34 2.28 14.97
C SER A 202 -1.85 2.68 13.58
N LEU A 203 -1.14 3.81 13.45
CA LEU A 203 -0.56 4.26 12.19
C LEU A 203 0.53 3.31 11.70
N LEU A 204 1.42 2.84 12.57
CA LEU A 204 2.46 1.89 12.21
C LEU A 204 1.88 0.55 11.76
N LYS A 205 0.89 0.02 12.47
CA LYS A 205 0.21 -1.22 12.07
C LYS A 205 -0.37 -1.12 10.65
N GLY A 206 -0.97 0.02 10.32
CA GLY A 206 -1.59 0.24 9.01
C GLY A 206 -0.61 0.52 7.88
N ALA A 207 0.50 1.19 8.13
CA ALA A 207 1.36 1.74 7.10
C ALA A 207 2.69 0.99 6.90
N THR A 208 3.12 0.16 7.83
CA THR A 208 4.47 -0.43 7.80
C THR A 208 4.74 -1.22 6.51
N PHE A 209 3.81 -2.07 6.09
CA PHE A 209 3.91 -2.79 4.82
C PHE A 209 4.02 -1.82 3.63
N GLU A 210 3.18 -0.80 3.58
CA GLU A 210 3.15 0.16 2.46
C GLU A 210 4.48 0.92 2.35
N VAL A 211 4.99 1.43 3.46
CA VAL A 211 6.27 2.14 3.49
C VAL A 211 7.42 1.22 3.07
N CYS A 212 7.40 -0.05 3.49
CA CYS A 212 8.37 -1.05 3.02
C CYS A 212 8.32 -1.25 1.51
N GLN A 213 7.13 -1.34 0.92
CA GLN A 213 6.99 -1.50 -0.54
C GLN A 213 7.51 -0.26 -1.29
N LEU A 214 7.26 0.94 -0.79
CA LEU A 214 7.83 2.16 -1.34
C LEU A 214 9.37 2.15 -1.31
N ARG A 215 9.96 1.73 -0.19
CA ARG A 215 11.41 1.56 -0.04
C ARG A 215 11.97 0.49 -0.98
N PHE A 216 11.33 -0.66 -1.07
CA PHE A 216 11.73 -1.71 -2.00
C PHE A 216 11.67 -1.26 -3.46
N ASN A 217 10.71 -0.41 -3.82
CA ASN A 217 10.66 0.14 -5.18
C ASN A 217 11.92 0.94 -5.54
N THR A 218 12.53 1.61 -4.59
CA THR A 218 13.76 2.40 -4.84
C THR A 218 14.96 1.53 -5.24
N VAL A 219 14.97 0.26 -4.84
CA VAL A 219 16.02 -0.72 -5.17
C VAL A 219 15.58 -1.74 -6.24
N PHE A 220 14.38 -1.58 -6.77
CA PHE A 220 13.86 -2.42 -7.83
C PHE A 220 14.46 -2.04 -9.18
N ASN A 221 15.02 -3.03 -9.88
CA ASN A 221 15.45 -2.90 -11.26
C ASN A 221 14.37 -3.48 -12.18
N ALA A 222 13.63 -2.62 -12.86
CA ALA A 222 12.53 -3.03 -13.73
C ALA A 222 12.99 -3.74 -15.02
N GLU A 223 14.24 -3.52 -15.46
CA GLU A 223 14.79 -4.18 -16.66
C GLU A 223 15.10 -5.64 -16.41
N THR A 224 15.58 -5.98 -15.21
CA THR A 224 15.94 -7.34 -14.83
C THR A 224 14.89 -8.03 -13.94
N GLY A 225 13.86 -7.31 -13.50
CA GLY A 225 12.87 -7.84 -12.56
C GLY A 225 13.48 -8.21 -11.21
N THR A 226 14.43 -7.44 -10.71
CA THR A 226 15.23 -7.79 -9.54
C THR A 226 15.19 -6.67 -8.49
N TRP A 227 14.97 -7.02 -7.23
CA TRP A 227 15.23 -6.14 -6.09
C TRP A 227 16.68 -6.31 -5.66
N GLU A 228 17.47 -5.25 -5.81
CA GLU A 228 18.90 -5.21 -5.53
C GLU A 228 19.14 -4.72 -4.10
N CYS A 229 19.24 -5.67 -3.17
CA CYS A 229 19.35 -5.41 -1.74
C CYS A 229 20.80 -5.60 -1.25
N GLY A 230 21.72 -4.83 -1.79
CA GLY A 230 23.14 -4.96 -1.50
C GLY A 230 23.73 -6.25 -2.05
N ARG A 231 24.28 -7.08 -1.18
CA ARG A 231 24.79 -8.40 -1.57
C ARG A 231 23.68 -9.44 -1.83
N LEU A 232 22.46 -9.16 -1.36
CA LEU A 232 21.27 -9.94 -1.65
C LEU A 232 20.55 -9.39 -2.87
N SER A 233 20.06 -10.27 -3.72
CA SER A 233 19.17 -9.94 -4.82
C SER A 233 18.01 -10.92 -4.87
N TYR A 234 16.81 -10.38 -5.07
CA TYR A 234 15.58 -11.14 -5.27
C TYR A 234 15.16 -10.96 -6.71
N CYS A 235 15.34 -12.01 -7.52
CA CYS A 235 15.02 -11.98 -8.94
C CYS A 235 13.71 -12.71 -9.20
N LEU A 236 12.78 -12.04 -9.91
CA LEU A 236 11.58 -12.70 -10.38
C LEU A 236 11.96 -13.83 -11.33
N GLU A 237 11.43 -15.04 -11.08
CA GLU A 237 11.57 -16.10 -12.07
C GLU A 237 10.78 -15.74 -13.32
N ASP A 238 11.39 -16.01 -14.48
CA ASP A 238 10.70 -15.89 -15.75
C ASP A 238 9.75 -17.10 -15.90
N PRO A 239 8.45 -16.93 -15.59
CA PRO A 239 7.50 -18.02 -15.78
C PRO A 239 7.38 -18.30 -17.27
N ALA A 240 7.05 -19.52 -17.62
CA ALA A 240 6.88 -19.99 -19.01
C ALA A 240 5.89 -19.16 -19.87
N GLY A 241 5.26 -18.14 -19.30
CA GLY A 241 4.35 -17.18 -19.92
C GLY A 241 4.92 -15.75 -20.09
N GLY A 242 6.15 -15.47 -19.66
CA GLY A 242 6.83 -14.18 -19.84
C GLY A 242 6.29 -13.04 -18.95
N PHE A 243 6.72 -11.82 -19.29
CA PHE A 243 6.45 -10.58 -18.54
C PHE A 243 4.96 -10.29 -18.31
N GLN A 244 4.10 -10.61 -19.28
CA GLN A 244 2.65 -10.34 -19.16
C GLN A 244 2.00 -11.09 -18.00
N GLN A 245 2.45 -12.29 -17.69
CA GLN A 245 1.91 -13.10 -16.59
C GLN A 245 2.32 -12.55 -15.22
N LEU A 246 3.50 -11.92 -15.11
CA LEU A 246 3.94 -11.22 -13.90
C LEU A 246 3.04 -10.03 -13.55
N LEU A 247 2.51 -9.34 -14.57
CA LEU A 247 1.63 -8.19 -14.39
C LEU A 247 0.22 -8.56 -13.90
N LEU A 248 -0.11 -9.84 -13.79
CA LEU A 248 -1.35 -10.30 -13.16
C LEU A 248 -1.28 -10.23 -11.63
N GLU A 249 -0.08 -10.25 -11.05
CA GLU A 249 0.11 -10.05 -9.61
C GLU A 249 0.09 -8.55 -9.27
N PRO A 250 -0.87 -8.08 -8.44
CA PRO A 250 -1.03 -6.64 -8.16
C PRO A 250 0.22 -5.96 -7.60
N VAL A 251 0.96 -6.63 -6.71
CA VAL A 251 2.18 -6.05 -6.13
C VAL A 251 3.29 -5.88 -7.17
N LEU A 252 3.44 -6.80 -8.11
CA LEU A 252 4.43 -6.70 -9.19
C LEU A 252 4.05 -5.59 -10.17
N LYS A 253 2.79 -5.52 -10.55
CA LYS A 253 2.25 -4.45 -11.38
C LYS A 253 2.47 -3.08 -10.75
N PHE A 254 2.26 -2.98 -9.45
CA PHE A 254 2.55 -1.78 -8.68
C PHE A 254 4.02 -1.37 -8.80
N HIS A 255 4.96 -2.30 -8.58
CA HIS A 255 6.40 -2.01 -8.66
C HIS A 255 6.82 -1.49 -10.03
N TYR A 256 6.37 -2.12 -11.11
CA TYR A 256 6.68 -1.66 -12.47
C TYR A 256 6.08 -0.28 -12.76
N ARG A 257 4.83 -0.06 -12.39
CA ARG A 257 4.15 1.23 -12.61
C ARG A 257 4.80 2.36 -11.83
N LEU A 258 5.10 2.14 -10.56
CA LEU A 258 5.74 3.17 -9.73
C LEU A 258 7.15 3.48 -10.23
N LYS A 259 7.92 2.46 -10.57
CA LYS A 259 9.29 2.64 -11.10
C LYS A 259 9.30 3.45 -12.40
N ARG A 260 8.32 3.24 -13.25
CA ARG A 260 8.18 3.98 -14.52
C ARG A 260 7.97 5.47 -14.32
N LEU A 261 7.43 5.92 -13.19
CA LEU A 261 7.26 7.34 -12.88
C LEU A 261 8.58 8.07 -12.64
N GLN A 262 9.68 7.36 -12.42
CA GLN A 262 11.02 7.92 -12.18
C GLN A 262 11.00 9.02 -11.11
N LEU A 263 10.49 8.67 -9.95
CA LEU A 263 10.32 9.62 -8.85
C LEU A 263 11.67 10.06 -8.26
N HIS A 264 11.71 11.29 -7.76
CA HIS A 264 12.80 11.80 -6.95
C HIS A 264 12.75 11.18 -5.54
N LYS A 265 13.87 11.19 -4.84
CA LYS A 265 13.94 10.74 -3.43
C LYS A 265 12.96 11.49 -2.53
N GLU A 266 12.79 12.80 -2.77
CA GLU A 266 11.83 13.65 -2.06
C GLU A 266 10.38 13.20 -2.28
N GLU A 267 10.05 12.77 -3.48
CA GLU A 267 8.70 12.27 -3.82
C GLU A 267 8.42 10.91 -3.17
N TYR A 268 9.39 10.00 -3.16
CA TYR A 268 9.26 8.73 -2.43
C TYR A 268 9.04 8.95 -0.93
N VAL A 269 9.81 9.83 -0.32
CA VAL A 269 9.71 10.05 1.13
C VAL A 269 8.41 10.77 1.51
N LEU A 270 7.91 11.65 0.65
CA LEU A 270 6.60 12.28 0.82
C LEU A 270 5.46 11.27 0.67
N MET A 271 5.56 10.34 -0.28
CA MET A 271 4.62 9.21 -0.38
C MET A 271 4.62 8.37 0.91
N GLN A 272 5.78 8.11 1.48
CA GLN A 272 5.90 7.37 2.75
C GLN A 272 5.20 8.10 3.89
N ALA A 273 5.36 9.41 3.98
CA ALA A 273 4.69 10.23 4.98
C ALA A 273 3.17 10.25 4.79
N ILE A 274 2.68 10.41 3.56
CA ILE A 274 1.25 10.39 3.24
C ILE A 274 0.63 9.04 3.61
N SER A 275 1.31 7.94 3.34
CA SER A 275 0.88 6.60 3.76
C SER A 275 0.86 6.46 5.28
N LEU A 276 1.90 6.90 5.97
CA LEU A 276 2.02 6.80 7.43
C LEU A 276 0.93 7.60 8.15
N PHE A 277 0.68 8.84 7.73
CA PHE A 277 -0.31 9.71 8.32
C PHE A 277 -1.70 9.54 7.69
N SER A 278 -2.20 8.32 7.62
CA SER A 278 -3.55 8.01 7.13
C SER A 278 -4.56 8.01 8.27
N PRO A 279 -5.52 8.94 8.27
CA PRO A 279 -6.42 9.15 9.43
C PRO A 279 -7.44 8.01 9.61
N ASP A 280 -7.69 7.24 8.58
CA ASP A 280 -8.70 6.18 8.53
C ASP A 280 -8.14 4.77 8.81
N ARG A 281 -6.94 4.68 9.40
CA ARG A 281 -6.43 3.40 9.91
C ARG A 281 -7.26 2.94 11.12
N PRO A 282 -7.51 1.64 11.26
CA PRO A 282 -8.22 1.12 12.43
C PRO A 282 -7.54 1.54 13.74
N GLY A 283 -8.32 2.02 14.70
CA GLY A 283 -7.86 2.40 16.03
C GLY A 283 -7.34 3.83 16.18
N VAL A 284 -7.26 4.62 15.12
CA VAL A 284 -6.84 6.02 15.21
C VAL A 284 -7.93 6.86 15.90
N VAL A 285 -7.56 7.50 16.99
CA VAL A 285 -8.44 8.37 17.79
C VAL A 285 -8.38 9.82 17.30
N GLN A 286 -7.19 10.37 17.12
CA GLN A 286 -6.94 11.75 16.69
C GLN A 286 -7.06 11.89 15.16
N ARG A 287 -8.18 11.47 14.59
CA ARG A 287 -8.39 11.44 13.12
C ARG A 287 -8.22 12.81 12.48
N SER A 288 -8.77 13.85 13.09
CA SER A 288 -8.69 15.21 12.56
C SER A 288 -7.25 15.73 12.51
N VAL A 289 -6.47 15.46 13.54
CA VAL A 289 -5.05 15.86 13.62
C VAL A 289 -4.25 15.13 12.55
N VAL A 290 -4.43 13.82 12.44
CA VAL A 290 -3.74 13.00 11.43
C VAL A 290 -4.13 13.41 10.01
N ASP A 291 -5.41 13.71 9.78
CA ASP A 291 -5.92 14.18 8.49
C ASP A 291 -5.25 15.50 8.05
N GLN A 292 -5.14 16.45 8.98
CA GLN A 292 -4.46 17.72 8.72
C GLN A 292 -2.98 17.53 8.40
N LEU A 293 -2.29 16.64 9.11
CA LEU A 293 -0.89 16.32 8.86
C LEU A 293 -0.72 15.67 7.48
N GLN A 294 -1.58 14.71 7.13
CA GLN A 294 -1.57 14.08 5.82
C GLN A 294 -1.77 15.10 4.70
N GLU A 295 -2.74 16.01 4.86
CA GLU A 295 -3.00 17.09 3.90
C GLU A 295 -1.76 17.98 3.71
N ARG A 296 -1.05 18.32 4.78
CA ARG A 296 0.17 19.13 4.72
C ARG A 296 1.27 18.43 3.91
N PHE A 297 1.48 17.14 4.10
CA PHE A 297 2.43 16.35 3.30
C PHE A 297 1.99 16.23 1.85
N ALA A 298 0.70 16.04 1.60
CA ALA A 298 0.15 15.97 0.24
C ALA A 298 0.31 17.30 -0.51
N VAL A 299 0.05 18.41 0.15
CA VAL A 299 0.26 19.76 -0.42
C VAL A 299 1.74 20.00 -0.69
N ALA A 300 2.62 19.60 0.23
CA ALA A 300 4.07 19.70 0.03
C ALA A 300 4.53 18.90 -1.20
N LEU A 301 4.01 17.69 -1.40
CA LEU A 301 4.30 16.89 -2.58
C LEU A 301 3.82 17.59 -3.86
N LYS A 302 2.60 18.09 -3.87
CA LYS A 302 2.04 18.79 -5.03
C LYS A 302 2.88 20.00 -5.40
N VAL A 303 3.23 20.84 -4.43
CA VAL A 303 4.07 22.03 -4.65
C VAL A 303 5.47 21.65 -5.08
N TYR A 304 6.07 20.61 -4.47
CA TYR A 304 7.37 20.09 -4.91
C TYR A 304 7.37 19.73 -6.40
N ILE A 305 6.36 19.00 -6.87
CA ILE A 305 6.23 18.60 -8.28
C ILE A 305 6.09 19.83 -9.17
N GLU A 306 5.25 20.78 -8.79
CA GLU A 306 5.03 22.01 -9.55
C GLU A 306 6.30 22.84 -9.69
N CYS A 307 7.15 22.85 -8.67
CA CYS A 307 8.40 23.63 -8.66
C CYS A 307 9.58 22.94 -9.32
N ASN A 308 9.65 21.62 -9.28
CA ASN A 308 10.86 20.87 -9.64
C ASN A 308 10.68 20.01 -10.91
N ARG A 309 9.50 19.99 -11.47
CA ARG A 309 9.21 19.17 -12.64
C ARG A 309 8.66 20.01 -13.80
N PRO A 310 9.24 19.89 -15.01
CA PRO A 310 8.79 20.67 -16.15
C PRO A 310 7.39 20.25 -16.60
N GLN A 311 6.57 21.22 -16.90
CA GLN A 311 5.28 21.03 -17.58
C GLN A 311 5.48 21.01 -19.11
N PRO A 312 4.70 20.28 -19.91
CA PRO A 312 3.50 19.52 -19.56
C PRO A 312 3.72 18.03 -19.21
N ALA A 313 4.97 17.52 -19.31
CA ALA A 313 5.26 16.09 -19.16
C ALA A 313 4.83 15.52 -17.80
N HIS A 314 4.88 16.33 -16.73
CA HIS A 314 4.55 15.91 -15.35
C HIS A 314 3.25 16.52 -14.82
N ARG A 315 2.39 17.01 -15.72
CA ARG A 315 1.16 17.71 -15.34
C ARG A 315 0.24 16.91 -14.42
N PHE A 316 0.19 15.60 -14.60
CA PHE A 316 -0.68 14.72 -13.83
C PHE A 316 0.09 13.85 -12.82
N LEU A 317 1.35 14.15 -12.57
CA LEU A 317 2.19 13.30 -11.73
C LEU A 317 1.64 13.19 -10.30
N PHE A 318 1.21 14.28 -9.70
CA PHE A 318 0.61 14.27 -8.37
C PHE A 318 -0.61 13.33 -8.29
N LEU A 319 -1.51 13.41 -9.26
CA LEU A 319 -2.69 12.53 -9.32
C LEU A 319 -2.31 11.05 -9.54
N LYS A 320 -1.29 10.79 -10.36
CA LYS A 320 -0.75 9.44 -10.58
C LYS A 320 -0.17 8.86 -9.28
N ILE A 321 0.56 9.67 -8.53
CA ILE A 321 1.12 9.26 -7.23
C ILE A 321 0.01 8.95 -6.23
N MET A 322 -1.02 9.79 -6.14
CA MET A 322 -2.15 9.54 -5.25
C MET A 322 -2.92 8.27 -5.64
N ALA A 323 -3.07 8.00 -6.93
CA ALA A 323 -3.63 6.75 -7.43
C ALA A 323 -2.77 5.54 -7.06
N MET A 324 -1.44 5.66 -7.11
CA MET A 324 -0.52 4.61 -6.67
C MET A 324 -0.64 4.33 -5.18
N LEU A 325 -0.81 5.35 -4.35
CA LEU A 325 -1.03 5.17 -2.90
C LEU A 325 -2.36 4.46 -2.60
N THR A 326 -3.40 4.75 -3.37
CA THR A 326 -4.69 4.05 -3.26
C THR A 326 -4.57 2.57 -3.64
N GLU A 327 -3.85 2.27 -4.71
CA GLU A 327 -3.56 0.90 -5.13
C GLU A 327 -2.73 0.15 -4.07
N LEU A 328 -1.72 0.81 -3.51
CA LEU A 328 -0.86 0.23 -2.47
C LEU A 328 -1.67 -0.14 -1.22
N ARG A 329 -2.63 0.65 -0.85
CA ARG A 329 -3.53 0.35 0.26
C ARG A 329 -4.36 -0.91 0.03
N SER A 330 -4.86 -1.10 -1.18
CA SER A 330 -5.55 -2.33 -1.57
C SER A 330 -4.62 -3.55 -1.54
N ILE A 331 -3.41 -3.41 -2.04
CA ILE A 331 -2.39 -4.47 -1.99
C ILE A 331 -2.05 -4.83 -0.54
N ASN A 332 -1.92 -3.85 0.34
CA ASN A 332 -1.69 -4.05 1.78
C ASN A 332 -2.79 -4.92 2.40
N ALA A 333 -4.05 -4.61 2.14
CA ALA A 333 -5.18 -5.39 2.65
C ALA A 333 -5.13 -6.86 2.17
N GLN A 334 -4.85 -7.06 0.89
CA GLN A 334 -4.73 -8.40 0.30
C GLN A 334 -3.53 -9.18 0.87
N HIS A 335 -2.38 -8.53 0.99
CA HIS A 335 -1.17 -9.13 1.56
C HIS A 335 -1.39 -9.55 3.02
N THR A 336 -2.02 -8.71 3.81
CA THR A 336 -2.33 -9.00 5.21
C THR A 336 -3.20 -10.25 5.32
N GLN A 337 -4.22 -10.39 4.49
CA GLN A 337 -5.07 -11.59 4.49
C GLN A 337 -4.29 -12.85 4.10
N LYS A 338 -3.44 -12.78 3.07
CA LYS A 338 -2.57 -13.90 2.66
C LYS A 338 -1.64 -14.32 3.79
N LEU A 339 -0.98 -13.35 4.43
CA LEU A 339 -0.07 -13.59 5.55
C LEU A 339 -0.78 -14.29 6.71
N LEU A 340 -1.96 -13.84 7.09
CA LEU A 340 -2.74 -14.44 8.17
C LEU A 340 -3.19 -15.86 7.85
N ARG A 341 -3.59 -16.15 6.61
CA ARG A 341 -3.92 -17.51 6.19
C ARG A 341 -2.73 -18.46 6.26
N ILE A 342 -1.56 -18.00 5.82
CA ILE A 342 -0.32 -18.80 5.90
C ILE A 342 0.08 -19.01 7.35
N GLN A 343 0.06 -17.95 8.16
CA GLN A 343 0.41 -18.01 9.59
C GLN A 343 -0.47 -19.00 10.36
N ASP A 344 -1.74 -19.07 10.03
CA ASP A 344 -2.69 -19.98 10.68
C ASP A 344 -2.30 -21.45 10.53
N ILE A 345 -1.81 -21.86 9.37
CA ILE A 345 -1.43 -23.23 9.08
C ILE A 345 0.06 -23.54 9.26
N HIS A 346 0.91 -22.54 9.05
CA HIS A 346 2.37 -22.65 9.15
C HIS A 346 2.95 -21.40 9.79
N PRO A 347 3.01 -21.36 11.14
CA PRO A 347 3.54 -20.20 11.86
C PRO A 347 4.97 -19.86 11.43
N PHE A 348 5.19 -18.61 11.04
CA PHE A 348 6.49 -18.11 10.58
C PHE A 348 6.78 -16.68 11.05
N ALA A 349 5.76 -15.94 11.47
CA ALA A 349 5.87 -14.54 11.82
C ALA A 349 6.75 -14.32 13.05
N SER A 350 7.70 -13.38 12.94
CA SER A 350 8.50 -12.93 14.09
C SER A 350 7.62 -12.26 15.16
N PRO A 351 8.13 -12.09 16.40
CA PRO A 351 7.37 -11.37 17.43
C PRO A 351 6.92 -9.96 17.00
N LEU A 352 7.78 -9.20 16.30
CA LEU A 352 7.42 -7.90 15.79
C LEU A 352 6.31 -7.98 14.73
N MET A 353 6.39 -8.93 13.81
CA MET A 353 5.33 -9.16 12.84
C MET A 353 4.01 -9.53 13.52
N GLN A 354 4.06 -10.38 14.53
CA GLN A 354 2.86 -10.76 15.28
C GLN A 354 2.19 -9.55 15.93
N GLU A 355 2.97 -8.62 16.47
CA GLU A 355 2.45 -7.38 17.04
C GLU A 355 1.83 -6.48 15.96
N LEU A 356 2.53 -6.23 14.86
CA LEU A 356 2.07 -5.37 13.77
C LEU A 356 0.81 -5.90 13.08
N PHE A 357 0.69 -7.22 12.94
CA PHE A 357 -0.46 -7.88 12.30
C PHE A 357 -1.53 -8.36 13.29
N SER A 358 -1.40 -7.99 14.57
CA SER A 358 -2.34 -8.37 15.63
C SER A 358 -2.57 -9.88 15.72
N ILE A 359 -1.49 -10.64 15.57
CA ILE A 359 -1.49 -12.09 15.74
C ILE A 359 -1.35 -12.38 17.23
N THR A 360 -2.32 -13.09 17.80
CA THR A 360 -2.32 -13.52 19.19
C THR A 360 -1.91 -14.98 19.27
N ASP A 361 -1.12 -15.31 20.32
CA ASP A 361 -0.90 -16.70 20.68
C ASP A 361 -2.24 -17.30 21.12
N GLY A 362 -2.72 -18.27 20.34
CA GLY A 362 -3.98 -18.98 20.60
C GLY A 362 -3.89 -19.91 21.81
#